data_47924cd34c3ca2415f04872521947500
#
_entry.id   47924cd34c3ca2415f04872521947500
#
_cell.length_a   1.000
_cell.length_b   1.000
_cell.length_c   1.000
_cell.angle_alpha   90.00
_cell.angle_beta   90.00
_cell.angle_gamma   90.00
#
_symmetry.space_group_name_H-M   'P 1'
#
loop_
_entity.id
_entity.type
_entity.pdbx_description
1 polymer ?
#
loop_
_entity_poly.entity_id
_entity_poly.type
_entity_poly.pdbx_seq_one_letter_code
_entity_poly.pdbx_strand_id
1 'polypeptide(L)'
;MLIKRAVLDAVGLFDADTFGRGYGEENDFCMRAAGHGWVHALCDDAYVVHQGGASFLPIGQRPNGENHRRLLARYPNYDRLIGDYIAADPIRSLRLELRARCEDLLMPSCE
;
A
#
# COMPACT_ATOMS: atom_id res chain seq x y z
N MET A 1 -0.43 -1.04 -8.26
CA MET A 1 -1.59 -1.86 -7.80
C MET A 1 -2.33 -2.38 -9.03
N LEU A 2 -2.70 -3.66 -9.04
CA LEU A 2 -3.58 -4.26 -10.04
C LEU A 2 -4.96 -4.50 -9.41
N ILE A 3 -6.02 -4.07 -10.08
CA ILE A 3 -7.41 -4.18 -9.58
C ILE A 3 -8.25 -4.92 -10.60
N LYS A 4 -8.96 -5.97 -10.17
CA LYS A 4 -9.93 -6.64 -11.02
C LYS A 4 -11.10 -5.70 -11.33
N ARG A 5 -11.61 -5.71 -12.58
CA ARG A 5 -12.78 -4.90 -12.98
C ARG A 5 -13.97 -5.11 -12.03
N ALA A 6 -14.27 -6.35 -11.67
CA ALA A 6 -15.38 -6.68 -10.77
C ALA A 6 -15.30 -6.01 -9.39
N VAL A 7 -14.10 -5.68 -8.89
CA VAL A 7 -13.95 -4.92 -7.64
C VAL A 7 -14.40 -3.48 -7.84
N LEU A 8 -14.00 -2.85 -8.95
CA LEU A 8 -14.45 -1.49 -9.29
C LEU A 8 -15.97 -1.41 -9.47
N ASP A 9 -16.56 -2.43 -10.09
CA ASP A 9 -18.00 -2.51 -10.29
C ASP A 9 -18.76 -2.69 -8.96
N ALA A 10 -18.15 -3.38 -7.98
CA ALA A 10 -18.73 -3.63 -6.66
C ALA A 10 -18.57 -2.45 -5.68
N VAL A 11 -17.39 -1.81 -5.63
CA VAL A 11 -17.06 -0.80 -4.61
C VAL A 11 -16.90 0.61 -5.16
N GLY A 12 -16.97 0.80 -6.48
CA GLY A 12 -16.75 2.08 -7.14
C GLY A 12 -15.26 2.43 -7.32
N LEU A 13 -15.01 3.65 -7.77
CA LEU A 13 -13.68 4.19 -8.01
C LEU A 13 -13.04 4.73 -6.71
N PHE A 14 -11.82 5.26 -6.82
CA PHE A 14 -11.20 6.04 -5.75
C PHE A 14 -12.06 7.26 -5.40
N ASP A 15 -12.21 7.55 -4.12
CA ASP A 15 -13.01 8.67 -3.59
C ASP A 15 -12.22 9.99 -3.71
N ALA A 16 -12.18 10.55 -4.92
CA ALA A 16 -11.49 11.80 -5.18
C ALA A 16 -12.17 13.01 -4.54
N ASP A 17 -13.48 12.93 -4.26
CA ASP A 17 -14.23 14.02 -3.62
C ASP A 17 -13.79 14.20 -2.16
N THR A 18 -13.56 13.10 -1.45
CA THR A 18 -13.09 13.12 -0.06
C THR A 18 -11.58 13.38 0.04
N PHE A 19 -10.77 12.67 -0.77
CA PHE A 19 -9.31 12.64 -0.59
C PHE A 19 -8.57 13.57 -1.56
N GLY A 20 -9.19 14.02 -2.64
CA GLY A 20 -8.57 14.85 -3.64
C GLY A 20 -7.40 14.14 -4.32
N ARG A 21 -6.26 14.84 -4.41
CA ARG A 21 -5.00 14.27 -4.92
C ARG A 21 -4.08 13.92 -3.77
N GLY A 22 -3.70 12.67 -3.68
CA GLY A 22 -2.60 12.16 -2.87
C GLY A 22 -2.96 11.71 -1.46
N TYR A 23 -2.54 10.52 -1.14
CA TYR A 23 -2.58 9.81 0.14
C TYR A 23 -3.97 9.62 0.77
N GLY A 24 -4.40 8.39 0.85
CA GLY A 24 -5.61 7.98 1.54
C GLY A 24 -6.67 7.40 0.62
N GLU A 25 -6.73 7.79 -0.64
CA GLU A 25 -7.69 7.30 -1.62
C GLU A 25 -7.50 5.80 -1.91
N GLU A 26 -6.27 5.33 -2.05
CA GLU A 26 -5.98 3.90 -2.22
C GLU A 26 -6.24 3.10 -0.95
N ASN A 27 -5.96 3.69 0.22
CA ASN A 27 -6.22 3.06 1.51
C ASN A 27 -7.74 2.91 1.74
N ASP A 28 -8.51 3.96 1.45
CA ASP A 28 -9.97 3.92 1.50
C ASP A 28 -10.53 2.87 0.54
N PHE A 29 -10.03 2.84 -0.70
CA PHE A 29 -10.44 1.84 -1.68
C PHE A 29 -10.19 0.41 -1.16
N CYS A 30 -9.00 0.15 -0.61
CA CYS A 30 -8.66 -1.14 -0.03
C CYS A 30 -9.58 -1.50 1.15
N MET A 31 -9.90 -0.56 2.03
CA MET A 31 -10.80 -0.79 3.15
C MET A 31 -12.23 -1.09 2.69
N ARG A 32 -12.74 -0.37 1.67
CA ARG A 32 -14.04 -0.67 1.06
C ARG A 32 -14.07 -2.04 0.42
N ALA A 33 -13.03 -2.38 -0.36
CA ALA A 33 -12.92 -3.69 -1.00
C ALA A 33 -12.91 -4.82 0.04
N ALA A 34 -12.13 -4.69 1.12
CA ALA A 34 -12.12 -5.66 2.21
C ALA A 34 -13.49 -5.78 2.89
N GLY A 35 -14.21 -4.68 3.10
CA GLY A 35 -15.58 -4.67 3.63
C GLY A 35 -16.59 -5.40 2.74
N HIS A 36 -16.33 -5.50 1.44
CA HIS A 36 -17.11 -6.29 0.48
C HIS A 36 -16.61 -7.73 0.30
N GLY A 37 -15.67 -8.18 1.14
CA GLY A 37 -15.15 -9.56 1.12
C GLY A 37 -14.06 -9.81 0.07
N TRP A 38 -13.50 -8.77 -0.56
CA TRP A 38 -12.35 -8.91 -1.45
C TRP A 38 -11.06 -9.06 -0.65
N VAL A 39 -10.14 -9.85 -1.19
CA VAL A 39 -8.84 -10.15 -0.58
C VAL A 39 -7.74 -9.38 -1.31
N HIS A 40 -6.82 -8.79 -0.56
CA HIS A 40 -5.59 -8.21 -1.09
C HIS A 40 -4.52 -9.29 -1.14
N ALA A 41 -3.79 -9.36 -2.25
CA ALA A 41 -2.69 -10.29 -2.44
C ALA A 41 -1.41 -9.53 -2.78
N LEU A 42 -0.30 -9.93 -2.15
CA LEU A 42 1.02 -9.53 -2.58
C LEU A 42 1.42 -10.38 -3.78
N CYS A 43 1.84 -9.74 -4.87
CA CYS A 43 2.44 -10.38 -6.03
C CYS A 43 3.95 -10.42 -5.78
N ASP A 44 4.49 -11.61 -5.54
CA ASP A 44 5.90 -11.83 -5.15
C ASP A 44 6.80 -12.21 -6.32
N ASP A 45 6.23 -12.38 -7.51
CA ASP A 45 6.94 -12.66 -8.77
C ASP A 45 7.10 -11.44 -9.69
N ALA A 46 6.65 -10.26 -9.23
CA ALA A 46 6.76 -9.00 -9.98
C ALA A 46 7.35 -7.89 -9.12
N TYR A 47 8.43 -7.29 -9.60
CA TYR A 47 9.08 -6.16 -8.94
C TYR A 47 8.79 -4.85 -9.65
N VAL A 48 8.32 -3.85 -8.89
CA VAL A 48 8.04 -2.50 -9.40
C VAL A 48 8.79 -1.48 -8.55
N VAL A 49 9.64 -0.68 -9.19
CA VAL A 49 10.28 0.46 -8.53
C VAL A 49 9.29 1.60 -8.40
N HIS A 50 9.10 2.08 -7.17
CA HIS A 50 8.28 3.25 -6.88
C HIS A 50 9.10 4.34 -6.21
N GLN A 51 9.31 5.45 -6.92
CA GLN A 51 9.94 6.64 -6.34
C GLN A 51 8.88 7.44 -5.56
N GLY A 52 8.78 7.17 -4.26
CA GLY A 52 7.81 7.82 -3.38
C GLY A 52 8.01 9.34 -3.29
N GLY A 53 6.89 10.06 -3.17
CA GLY A 53 6.90 11.52 -2.95
C GLY A 53 7.14 12.40 -4.16
N ALA A 54 7.55 11.85 -5.31
CA ALA A 54 7.89 12.62 -6.51
C ALA A 54 6.75 13.54 -6.98
N SER A 55 5.49 13.11 -6.85
CA SER A 55 4.33 13.87 -7.32
C SER A 55 3.70 14.76 -6.24
N PHE A 56 3.84 14.44 -4.96
CA PHE A 56 3.05 15.05 -3.89
C PHE A 56 3.84 15.95 -2.93
N LEU A 57 5.13 15.66 -2.71
CA LEU A 57 5.97 16.53 -1.87
C LEU A 57 6.07 17.97 -2.37
N PRO A 58 6.20 18.23 -3.70
CA PRO A 58 6.26 19.60 -4.21
C PRO A 58 5.00 20.42 -3.94
N ILE A 59 3.84 19.78 -3.76
CA ILE A 59 2.56 20.44 -3.46
C ILE A 59 2.20 20.40 -1.98
N GLY A 60 3.16 20.02 -1.10
CA GLY A 60 3.00 20.05 0.34
C GLY A 60 2.14 18.93 0.93
N GLN A 61 1.74 17.93 0.14
CA GLN A 61 0.98 16.80 0.65
C GLN A 61 1.89 15.77 1.32
N ARG A 62 1.46 15.27 2.48
CA ARG A 62 2.21 14.31 3.29
C ARG A 62 1.33 13.13 3.69
N PRO A 63 1.90 11.92 3.89
CA PRO A 63 1.16 10.72 4.28
C PRO A 63 0.30 10.89 5.54
N ASN A 64 0.79 11.63 6.55
CA ASN A 64 0.10 11.84 7.83
C ASN A 64 -0.62 13.19 7.90
N GLY A 65 -1.08 13.71 6.77
CA GLY A 65 -1.78 14.98 6.67
C GLY A 65 -3.28 14.91 6.92
N GLU A 66 -4.01 15.85 6.34
CA GLU A 66 -5.48 15.95 6.46
C GLU A 66 -6.19 14.69 5.97
N ASN A 67 -5.72 14.09 4.87
CA ASN A 67 -6.31 12.89 4.32
C ASN A 67 -6.20 11.67 5.27
N HIS A 68 -5.13 11.58 6.04
CA HIS A 68 -5.02 10.54 7.08
C HIS A 68 -6.10 10.75 8.18
N ARG A 69 -6.34 11.98 8.60
CA ARG A 69 -7.44 12.29 9.55
C ARG A 69 -8.81 11.90 9.00
N ARG A 70 -9.07 12.17 7.72
CA ARG A 70 -10.32 11.76 7.04
C ARG A 70 -10.45 10.25 6.96
N LEU A 71 -9.33 9.56 6.70
CA LEU A 71 -9.29 8.10 6.69
C LEU A 71 -9.63 7.52 8.08
N LEU A 72 -9.03 8.05 9.15
CA LEU A 72 -9.30 7.63 10.53
C LEU A 72 -10.76 7.97 10.98
N ALA A 73 -11.31 9.08 10.50
CA ALA A 73 -12.71 9.39 10.77
C ALA A 73 -13.66 8.36 10.15
N ARG A 74 -13.30 7.79 8.98
CA ARG A 74 -14.07 6.73 8.31
C ARG A 74 -13.77 5.33 8.88
N TYR A 75 -12.50 5.07 9.23
CA TYR A 75 -12.01 3.79 9.73
C TYR A 75 -11.20 3.98 11.02
N PRO A 76 -11.85 4.13 12.19
CA PRO A 76 -11.16 4.43 13.46
C PRO A 76 -10.10 3.40 13.88
N ASN A 77 -10.22 2.16 13.39
CA ASN A 77 -9.28 1.07 13.68
C ASN A 77 -8.13 0.95 12.66
N TYR A 78 -8.04 1.83 11.65
CA TYR A 78 -7.08 1.70 10.56
C TYR A 78 -5.63 1.60 11.05
N ASP A 79 -5.18 2.55 11.87
CA ASP A 79 -3.80 2.57 12.37
C ASP A 79 -3.48 1.33 13.22
N ARG A 80 -4.44 0.83 14.00
CA ARG A 80 -4.27 -0.40 14.76
C ARG A 80 -4.11 -1.61 13.82
N LEU A 81 -4.92 -1.73 12.78
CA LEU A 81 -4.81 -2.82 11.80
C LEU A 81 -3.44 -2.82 11.12
N ILE A 82 -2.94 -1.64 10.73
CA ILE A 82 -1.61 -1.51 10.12
C ILE A 82 -0.52 -1.83 11.14
N GLY A 83 -0.63 -1.34 12.37
CA GLY A 83 0.32 -1.63 13.45
C GLY A 83 0.39 -3.13 13.77
N ASP A 84 -0.75 -3.80 13.88
CA ASP A 84 -0.84 -5.25 14.12
C ASP A 84 -0.18 -6.04 12.97
N TYR A 85 -0.41 -5.65 11.71
CA TYR A 85 0.23 -6.27 10.54
C TYR A 85 1.74 -6.09 10.54
N ILE A 86 2.23 -4.88 10.84
CA ILE A 86 3.67 -4.58 10.91
C ILE A 86 4.32 -5.40 12.04
N ALA A 87 3.67 -5.49 13.21
CA ALA A 87 4.17 -6.25 14.34
C ALA A 87 4.22 -7.76 14.07
N ALA A 88 3.21 -8.30 13.38
CA ALA A 88 3.17 -9.70 12.98
C ALA A 88 4.17 -10.05 11.87
N ASP A 89 4.55 -9.06 11.04
CA ASP A 89 5.47 -9.18 9.91
C ASP A 89 5.29 -10.48 9.07
N PRO A 90 4.10 -10.75 8.52
CA PRO A 90 3.79 -12.03 7.87
C PRO A 90 4.60 -12.28 6.60
N ILE A 91 5.22 -11.23 6.04
CA ILE A 91 6.07 -11.33 4.84
C ILE A 91 7.57 -11.35 5.15
N ARG A 92 7.96 -11.55 6.43
CA ARG A 92 9.36 -11.50 6.85
C ARG A 92 10.24 -12.48 6.09
N SER A 93 9.81 -13.73 5.96
CA SER A 93 10.59 -14.77 5.26
C SER A 93 10.85 -14.39 3.80
N LEU A 94 9.81 -13.90 3.11
CA LEU A 94 9.91 -13.45 1.73
C LEU A 94 10.89 -12.26 1.58
N ARG A 95 10.81 -11.28 2.49
CA ARG A 95 11.73 -10.12 2.49
C ARG A 95 13.19 -10.53 2.71
N LEU A 96 13.43 -11.48 3.64
CA LEU A 96 14.78 -11.97 3.93
C LEU A 96 15.34 -12.77 2.76
N GLU A 97 14.54 -13.62 2.13
CA GLU A 97 14.93 -14.36 0.94
C GLU A 97 15.29 -13.43 -0.23
N LEU A 98 14.43 -12.43 -0.50
CA LEU A 98 14.67 -11.45 -1.54
C LEU A 98 15.97 -10.67 -1.27
N ARG A 99 16.18 -10.25 -0.03
CA ARG A 99 17.40 -9.53 0.38
C ARG A 99 18.66 -10.36 0.14
N ALA A 100 18.66 -11.62 0.57
CA ALA A 100 19.80 -12.52 0.35
C ALA A 100 20.13 -12.66 -1.15
N ARG A 101 19.10 -12.87 -1.99
CA ARG A 101 19.31 -12.96 -3.45
C ARG A 101 19.84 -11.65 -4.06
N CYS A 102 19.43 -10.49 -3.54
CA CYS A 102 19.96 -9.20 -4.01
C CYS A 102 21.42 -9.00 -3.58
N GLU A 103 21.79 -9.40 -2.36
CA GLU A 103 23.17 -9.34 -1.87
C GLU A 103 24.10 -10.23 -2.69
N ASP A 104 23.67 -11.45 -3.05
CA ASP A 104 24.41 -12.36 -3.92
C ASP A 104 24.64 -11.78 -5.33
N LEU A 105 23.67 -11.02 -5.86
CA LEU A 105 23.79 -10.37 -7.17
C LEU A 105 24.69 -9.13 -7.17
N LEU A 106 24.84 -8.47 -6.01
CA LEU A 106 25.65 -7.25 -5.86
C LEU A 106 27.10 -7.54 -5.48
N MET A 107 27.42 -8.78 -5.04
CA MET A 107 28.77 -9.25 -4.76
C MET A 107 29.21 -10.16 -5.92
N PRO A 108 29.82 -9.63 -7.00
CA PRO A 108 30.43 -10.49 -7.99
C PRO A 108 31.49 -11.32 -7.28
N SER A 109 31.42 -12.64 -7.44
CA SER A 109 32.46 -13.56 -6.98
C SER A 109 33.80 -13.03 -7.47
N CYS A 110 34.66 -12.60 -6.54
CA CYS A 110 36.07 -12.40 -6.82
C CYS A 110 36.65 -13.79 -7.09
N GLU A 111 36.79 -14.17 -8.37
CA GLU A 111 37.74 -15.16 -8.84
C GLU A 111 39.05 -14.49 -9.23
#